data_929a6f25a2b4d795f829e1916c9cfdd4
#
_entry.id   929a6f25a2b4d795f829e1916c9cfdd4
#
_cell.length_a   1.000
_cell.length_b   1.000
_cell.length_c   1.000
_cell.angle_alpha   90.00
_cell.angle_beta   90.00
_cell.angle_gamma   90.00
#
_symmetry.space_group_name_H-M   'P 1'
#
loop_
_entity.id
_entity.type
_entity.pdbx_description
1 polymer ?
#
loop_
_entity_poly.entity_id
_entity_poly.type
_entity_poly.pdbx_seq_one_letter_code
_entity_poly.pdbx_strand_id
1 'polypeptide(L)'
;MSIPFPSRLLTTVALIAVSASSAAVAQEKVLYVAAYGGSYEQLMREQIFPAFEKEHGVRIEYTAGNSTDTLARLVATRSAPQIDVAIMDDGPMYQAIALGLCKEVEAAPVYDDLYDMAKVSGGKATGLGAVATGLMYNTKYFAEQGWPAPTSWADLKDPKYAGKLVVPPLSNTYGLHALVMEAELGGGNERNIDPGFTAFKSEIDPNVLAYEASPGQMTSLFQSGQAVLGVWGSARINSLANTGFPVEMVYPKEGAVSLGIIGCPIAGRDTPEAQALLQYLLSPEVQEKVARGYGYGPVNKKAKLTDEEAKGIPYGPEQVGQLRVIDWDYVNPVREEWNTRWTREVER
;
A
#
# COMPACT_ATOMS: atom_id res chain seq x y z
N MET A 1 10.94 -11.11 -106.68
CA MET A 1 10.27 -10.15 -105.80
C MET A 1 10.25 -10.72 -104.46
N SER A 2 11.30 -10.47 -103.64
CA SER A 2 11.56 -11.11 -102.35
C SER A 2 11.31 -10.13 -101.19
N ILE A 3 10.45 -10.50 -100.28
CA ILE A 3 10.11 -9.69 -99.10
C ILE A 3 10.91 -10.26 -97.90
N PRO A 4 11.61 -9.42 -97.14
CA PRO A 4 12.32 -9.87 -95.97
C PRO A 4 11.45 -9.89 -94.70
N PHE A 5 11.56 -10.93 -93.85
CA PHE A 5 10.97 -11.03 -92.57
C PHE A 5 11.77 -10.28 -91.52
N PRO A 6 11.14 -9.59 -90.52
CA PRO A 6 11.85 -8.95 -89.42
C PRO A 6 12.15 -9.90 -88.30
N SER A 7 13.37 -9.81 -87.80
CA SER A 7 13.90 -10.51 -86.62
C SER A 7 13.18 -10.11 -85.32
N ARG A 8 12.73 -11.12 -84.53
CA ARG A 8 12.17 -10.90 -83.22
C ARG A 8 13.30 -10.69 -82.16
N LEU A 9 13.31 -9.53 -81.56
CA LEU A 9 14.08 -9.30 -80.32
C LEU A 9 13.42 -10.02 -79.16
N LEU A 10 14.15 -10.94 -78.52
CA LEU A 10 13.77 -11.52 -77.21
C LEU A 10 14.24 -10.55 -76.13
N THR A 11 13.28 -9.91 -75.44
CA THR A 11 13.52 -9.09 -74.23
C THR A 11 13.46 -9.97 -73.05
N THR A 12 14.60 -10.24 -72.46
CA THR A 12 14.71 -10.98 -71.19
C THR A 12 14.33 -10.06 -70.03
N VAL A 13 13.13 -10.31 -69.42
CA VAL A 13 12.74 -9.62 -68.19
C VAL A 13 13.36 -10.31 -66.98
N ALA A 14 14.33 -9.68 -66.37
CA ALA A 14 14.93 -10.14 -65.10
C ALA A 14 13.93 -9.80 -63.97
N LEU A 15 13.29 -10.79 -63.35
CA LEU A 15 12.51 -10.66 -62.15
C LEU A 15 13.48 -10.49 -60.95
N ILE A 16 13.59 -9.26 -60.43
CA ILE A 16 14.28 -8.98 -59.18
C ILE A 16 13.29 -9.35 -58.04
N ALA A 17 13.52 -10.49 -57.38
CA ALA A 17 12.79 -10.85 -56.18
C ALA A 17 13.30 -9.98 -55.02
N VAL A 18 12.55 -8.95 -54.67
CA VAL A 18 12.77 -8.17 -53.44
C VAL A 18 12.28 -9.01 -52.27
N SER A 19 13.21 -9.66 -51.54
CA SER A 19 12.94 -10.31 -50.27
C SER A 19 12.61 -9.23 -49.25
N ALA A 20 11.34 -8.93 -49.03
CA ALA A 20 10.89 -8.12 -47.90
C ALA A 20 11.12 -8.96 -46.63
N SER A 21 12.24 -8.70 -45.94
CA SER A 21 12.42 -9.16 -44.56
C SER A 21 11.38 -8.44 -43.71
N SER A 22 10.25 -9.09 -43.43
CA SER A 22 9.31 -8.67 -42.43
C SER A 22 10.04 -8.79 -41.10
N ALA A 23 10.63 -7.69 -40.60
CA ALA A 23 11.00 -7.58 -39.19
C ALA A 23 9.67 -7.77 -38.43
N ALA A 24 9.48 -8.94 -37.84
CA ALA A 24 8.41 -9.15 -36.89
C ALA A 24 8.66 -8.13 -35.77
N VAL A 25 7.85 -7.06 -35.75
CA VAL A 25 7.79 -6.17 -34.59
C VAL A 25 7.32 -7.07 -33.45
N ALA A 26 8.25 -7.43 -32.57
CA ALA A 26 7.91 -8.16 -31.36
C ALA A 26 6.84 -7.32 -30.67
N GLN A 27 5.64 -7.88 -30.51
CA GLN A 27 4.58 -7.20 -29.79
C GLN A 27 5.09 -6.92 -28.39
N GLU A 28 5.15 -5.64 -28.02
CA GLU A 28 5.63 -5.21 -26.72
C GLU A 28 4.77 -5.87 -25.64
N LYS A 29 5.40 -6.62 -24.75
CA LYS A 29 4.70 -7.24 -23.64
C LYS A 29 4.28 -6.16 -22.67
N VAL A 30 3.02 -6.20 -22.20
CA VAL A 30 2.47 -5.24 -21.25
C VAL A 30 2.08 -5.97 -19.97
N LEU A 31 2.53 -5.44 -18.85
CA LEU A 31 2.19 -5.92 -17.50
C LEU A 31 1.28 -4.87 -16.82
N TYR A 32 0.08 -5.26 -16.46
CA TYR A 32 -0.90 -4.37 -15.85
C TYR A 32 -0.81 -4.45 -14.32
N VAL A 33 -0.46 -3.32 -13.68
CA VAL A 33 -0.27 -3.22 -12.24
C VAL A 33 -1.27 -2.24 -11.65
N ALA A 34 -2.02 -2.66 -10.64
CA ALA A 34 -2.89 -1.78 -9.86
C ALA A 34 -2.31 -1.57 -8.46
N ALA A 35 -2.12 -0.33 -8.06
CA ALA A 35 -1.61 0.05 -6.74
C ALA A 35 -1.95 1.50 -6.39
N TYR A 36 -1.31 2.05 -5.35
CA TYR A 36 -1.60 3.39 -4.85
C TYR A 36 -1.19 4.50 -5.82
N GLY A 37 -1.95 5.60 -5.81
CA GLY A 37 -1.61 6.81 -6.57
C GLY A 37 -0.70 7.78 -5.80
N GLY A 38 -0.51 8.97 -6.39
CA GLY A 38 0.26 10.06 -5.80
C GLY A 38 1.77 9.80 -5.77
N SER A 39 2.42 10.17 -4.67
CA SER A 39 3.88 10.05 -4.53
C SER A 39 4.38 8.61 -4.60
N TYR A 40 3.57 7.62 -4.21
CA TYR A 40 3.92 6.21 -4.40
C TYR A 40 3.98 5.85 -5.90
N GLU A 41 2.96 6.21 -6.67
CA GLU A 41 2.96 5.99 -8.12
C GLU A 41 4.16 6.66 -8.79
N GLN A 42 4.45 7.91 -8.39
CA GLN A 42 5.60 8.65 -8.94
C GLN A 42 6.91 7.92 -8.66
N LEU A 43 7.13 7.48 -7.42
CA LEU A 43 8.33 6.69 -7.06
C LEU A 43 8.44 5.43 -7.91
N MET A 44 7.34 4.68 -8.04
CA MET A 44 7.33 3.42 -8.79
C MET A 44 7.66 3.64 -10.27
N ARG A 45 7.01 4.62 -10.91
CA ARG A 45 7.23 4.95 -12.33
C ARG A 45 8.61 5.51 -12.63
N GLU A 46 9.13 6.35 -11.75
CA GLU A 46 10.39 7.08 -12.01
C GLU A 46 11.62 6.32 -11.57
N GLN A 47 11.55 5.53 -10.48
CA GLN A 47 12.73 4.99 -9.86
C GLN A 47 12.77 3.45 -9.75
N ILE A 48 11.61 2.79 -9.75
CA ILE A 48 11.53 1.34 -9.52
C ILE A 48 11.29 0.58 -10.84
N PHE A 49 10.22 0.88 -11.54
CA PHE A 49 9.82 0.13 -12.74
C PHE A 49 10.79 0.20 -13.92
N PRO A 50 11.49 1.31 -14.22
CA PRO A 50 12.33 1.38 -15.42
C PRO A 50 13.42 0.31 -15.49
N ALA A 51 13.98 -0.08 -14.34
CA ALA A 51 14.99 -1.15 -14.29
C ALA A 51 14.37 -2.52 -14.59
N PHE A 52 13.21 -2.81 -14.00
CA PHE A 52 12.45 -4.04 -14.25
C PHE A 52 11.99 -4.15 -15.72
N GLU A 53 11.42 -3.09 -16.25
CA GLU A 53 10.95 -3.04 -17.65
C GLU A 53 12.08 -3.34 -18.64
N LYS A 54 13.24 -2.75 -18.39
CA LYS A 54 14.44 -2.96 -19.22
C LYS A 54 14.95 -4.41 -19.11
N GLU A 55 14.97 -4.97 -17.90
CA GLU A 55 15.48 -6.32 -17.66
C GLU A 55 14.58 -7.39 -18.27
N HIS A 56 13.25 -7.23 -18.12
CA HIS A 56 12.27 -8.23 -18.54
C HIS A 56 11.66 -7.97 -19.93
N GLY A 57 12.00 -6.87 -20.58
CA GLY A 57 11.47 -6.52 -21.91
C GLY A 57 9.95 -6.33 -21.91
N VAL A 58 9.42 -5.73 -20.86
CA VAL A 58 7.99 -5.45 -20.68
C VAL A 58 7.76 -3.98 -20.43
N ARG A 59 6.57 -3.49 -20.71
CA ARG A 59 6.10 -2.17 -20.30
C ARG A 59 5.04 -2.30 -19.22
N ILE A 60 5.15 -1.53 -18.15
CA ILE A 60 4.18 -1.52 -17.06
C ILE A 60 3.09 -0.48 -17.33
N GLU A 61 1.85 -0.96 -17.44
CA GLU A 61 0.65 -0.12 -17.40
C GLU A 61 0.13 -0.06 -15.98
N TYR A 62 0.27 1.11 -15.38
CA TYR A 62 -0.08 1.31 -13.98
C TYR A 62 -1.47 1.93 -13.82
N THR A 63 -2.30 1.33 -13.00
CA THR A 63 -3.59 1.87 -12.58
C THR A 63 -3.50 2.33 -11.13
N ALA A 64 -3.58 3.64 -10.94
CA ALA A 64 -3.59 4.24 -9.61
C ALA A 64 -4.99 4.16 -8.99
N GLY A 65 -5.05 3.88 -7.68
CA GLY A 65 -6.29 3.83 -6.91
C GLY A 65 -6.03 3.59 -5.42
N ASN A 66 -7.08 3.55 -4.63
CA ASN A 66 -7.00 3.03 -3.27
C ASN A 66 -7.28 1.51 -3.26
N SER A 67 -7.02 0.87 -2.13
CA SER A 67 -7.14 -0.59 -2.00
C SER A 67 -8.56 -1.10 -2.21
N THR A 68 -9.58 -0.35 -1.75
CA THR A 68 -10.99 -0.71 -1.91
C THR A 68 -11.47 -0.58 -3.36
N ASP A 69 -11.02 0.45 -4.08
CA ASP A 69 -11.33 0.62 -5.51
C ASP A 69 -10.67 -0.48 -6.34
N THR A 70 -9.42 -0.84 -6.01
CA THR A 70 -8.71 -1.94 -6.67
C THR A 70 -9.45 -3.26 -6.45
N LEU A 71 -9.85 -3.57 -5.21
CA LEU A 71 -10.63 -4.76 -4.90
C LEU A 71 -11.96 -4.79 -5.68
N ALA A 72 -12.70 -3.69 -5.67
CA ALA A 72 -13.97 -3.58 -6.41
C ALA A 72 -13.77 -3.83 -7.92
N ARG A 73 -12.69 -3.31 -8.52
CA ARG A 73 -12.32 -3.55 -9.92
C ARG A 73 -12.00 -5.03 -10.17
N LEU A 74 -11.21 -5.67 -9.30
CA LEU A 74 -10.89 -7.09 -9.41
C LEU A 74 -12.16 -7.96 -9.38
N VAL A 75 -13.10 -7.65 -8.49
CA VAL A 75 -14.40 -8.33 -8.41
C VAL A 75 -15.21 -8.13 -9.69
N ALA A 76 -15.32 -6.89 -10.17
CA ALA A 76 -16.08 -6.54 -11.37
C ALA A 76 -15.53 -7.18 -12.65
N THR A 77 -14.20 -7.37 -12.74
CA THR A 77 -13.54 -7.95 -13.92
C THR A 77 -13.15 -9.40 -13.75
N ARG A 78 -13.67 -10.10 -12.73
CA ARG A 78 -13.28 -11.49 -12.39
C ARG A 78 -13.38 -12.48 -13.56
N SER A 79 -14.39 -12.33 -14.43
CA SER A 79 -14.58 -13.21 -15.60
C SER A 79 -13.63 -12.93 -16.75
N ALA A 80 -13.04 -11.73 -16.80
CA ALA A 80 -12.06 -11.29 -17.79
C ALA A 80 -11.06 -10.34 -17.13
N PRO A 81 -10.09 -10.87 -16.35
CA PRO A 81 -9.17 -10.07 -15.56
C PRO A 81 -8.31 -9.13 -16.41
N GLN A 82 -8.20 -7.88 -15.99
CA GLN A 82 -7.47 -6.82 -16.70
C GLN A 82 -6.19 -6.39 -15.95
N ILE A 83 -5.97 -6.91 -14.77
CA ILE A 83 -4.83 -6.61 -13.91
C ILE A 83 -4.01 -7.89 -13.76
N ASP A 84 -2.68 -7.78 -13.84
CA ASP A 84 -1.75 -8.90 -13.63
C ASP A 84 -1.25 -8.96 -12.21
N VAL A 85 -0.97 -7.79 -11.60
CA VAL A 85 -0.52 -7.65 -10.21
C VAL A 85 -1.35 -6.59 -9.50
N ALA A 86 -1.89 -6.94 -8.35
CA ALA A 86 -2.52 -5.97 -7.45
C ALA A 86 -1.67 -5.77 -6.19
N ILE A 87 -1.50 -4.52 -5.77
CA ILE A 87 -0.85 -4.12 -4.52
C ILE A 87 -1.87 -3.34 -3.71
N MET A 88 -2.21 -3.85 -2.54
CA MET A 88 -3.27 -3.32 -1.66
C MET A 88 -2.85 -3.41 -0.20
N ASP A 89 -3.59 -2.70 0.65
CA ASP A 89 -3.53 -2.89 2.10
C ASP A 89 -3.98 -4.32 2.46
N ASP A 90 -3.53 -4.80 3.59
CA ASP A 90 -3.82 -6.15 4.06
C ASP A 90 -5.31 -6.49 4.11
N GLY A 91 -6.17 -5.68 4.73
CA GLY A 91 -7.60 -5.96 4.81
C GLY A 91 -8.25 -6.28 3.46
N PRO A 92 -8.21 -5.38 2.45
CA PRO A 92 -8.69 -5.64 1.09
C PRO A 92 -7.98 -6.80 0.39
N MET A 93 -6.68 -7.00 0.62
CA MET A 93 -5.96 -8.12 0.04
C MET A 93 -6.44 -9.48 0.58
N TYR A 94 -6.65 -9.61 1.88
CA TYR A 94 -7.23 -10.83 2.46
C TYR A 94 -8.64 -11.11 1.90
N GLN A 95 -9.45 -10.08 1.64
CA GLN A 95 -10.73 -10.25 0.93
C GLN A 95 -10.52 -10.76 -0.49
N ALA A 96 -9.56 -10.22 -1.24
CA ALA A 96 -9.23 -10.69 -2.60
C ALA A 96 -8.81 -12.16 -2.60
N ILE A 97 -8.00 -12.58 -1.62
CA ILE A 97 -7.58 -13.98 -1.44
C ILE A 97 -8.78 -14.88 -1.15
N ALA A 98 -9.65 -14.49 -0.22
CA ALA A 98 -10.85 -15.23 0.15
C ALA A 98 -11.82 -15.38 -1.02
N LEU A 99 -11.94 -14.38 -1.89
CA LEU A 99 -12.74 -14.40 -3.10
C LEU A 99 -12.09 -15.20 -4.26
N GLY A 100 -10.87 -15.72 -4.07
CA GLY A 100 -10.14 -16.48 -5.11
C GLY A 100 -9.65 -15.61 -6.26
N LEU A 101 -9.37 -14.32 -6.02
CA LEU A 101 -8.90 -13.39 -7.04
C LEU A 101 -7.36 -13.40 -7.21
N CYS A 102 -6.64 -13.95 -6.22
CA CYS A 102 -5.20 -14.14 -6.27
C CYS A 102 -4.82 -15.58 -6.63
N LYS A 103 -3.81 -15.77 -7.47
CA LYS A 103 -3.17 -17.07 -7.69
C LYS A 103 -1.98 -17.26 -6.74
N GLU A 104 -1.45 -18.45 -6.67
CA GLU A 104 -0.29 -18.77 -5.83
C GLU A 104 0.95 -17.98 -6.26
N VAL A 105 1.73 -17.57 -5.27
CA VAL A 105 3.04 -16.96 -5.45
C VAL A 105 4.05 -18.10 -5.67
N GLU A 106 4.82 -18.03 -6.74
CA GLU A 106 5.81 -19.04 -7.07
C GLU A 106 7.01 -18.97 -6.12
N ALA A 107 7.47 -20.12 -5.68
CA ALA A 107 8.61 -20.21 -4.77
C ALA A 107 9.87 -19.56 -5.39
N ALA A 108 10.54 -18.72 -4.62
CA ALA A 108 11.81 -18.10 -5.00
C ALA A 108 12.66 -17.81 -3.75
N PRO A 109 13.99 -17.78 -3.87
CA PRO A 109 14.90 -17.61 -2.73
C PRO A 109 14.65 -16.32 -1.93
N VAL A 110 14.16 -15.25 -2.56
CA VAL A 110 13.89 -13.97 -1.90
C VAL A 110 12.85 -14.09 -0.78
N TYR A 111 11.94 -15.05 -0.85
CA TYR A 111 10.91 -15.25 0.19
C TYR A 111 11.47 -15.81 1.50
N ASP A 112 12.62 -16.48 1.49
CA ASP A 112 13.31 -16.96 2.70
C ASP A 112 13.87 -15.78 3.53
N ASP A 113 14.14 -14.68 2.89
CA ASP A 113 14.71 -13.49 3.50
C ASP A 113 13.66 -12.57 4.14
N LEU A 114 12.38 -12.89 4.05
CA LEU A 114 11.31 -12.04 4.57
C LEU A 114 11.07 -12.23 6.08
N TYR A 115 10.64 -11.17 6.74
CA TYR A 115 10.01 -11.29 8.06
C TYR A 115 8.72 -12.11 7.98
N ASP A 116 8.38 -12.81 9.07
CA ASP A 116 7.21 -13.70 9.07
C ASP A 116 5.89 -12.97 8.81
N MET A 117 5.77 -11.70 9.25
CA MET A 117 4.60 -10.86 8.96
C MET A 117 4.35 -10.61 7.46
N ALA A 118 5.37 -10.75 6.61
CA ALA A 118 5.23 -10.60 5.17
C ALA A 118 4.85 -11.91 4.46
N LYS A 119 4.89 -13.04 5.18
CA LYS A 119 4.50 -14.35 4.66
C LYS A 119 3.00 -14.53 4.82
N VAL A 120 2.25 -14.14 3.80
CA VAL A 120 0.79 -14.22 3.82
C VAL A 120 0.34 -15.69 3.83
N SER A 121 -0.59 -16.01 4.73
CA SER A 121 -1.13 -17.36 4.87
C SER A 121 -1.73 -17.87 3.55
N GLY A 122 -1.49 -19.16 3.23
CA GLY A 122 -1.96 -19.78 2.01
C GLY A 122 -1.16 -19.49 0.75
N GLY A 123 -0.05 -18.72 0.83
CA GLY A 123 0.90 -18.54 -0.28
C GLY A 123 0.35 -17.84 -1.53
N LYS A 124 -0.78 -17.13 -1.42
CA LYS A 124 -1.43 -16.46 -2.57
C LYS A 124 -1.05 -14.98 -2.71
N ALA A 125 -0.28 -14.46 -1.78
CA ALA A 125 0.19 -13.09 -1.77
C ALA A 125 1.47 -12.99 -0.95
N THR A 126 2.15 -11.87 -1.03
CA THR A 126 3.35 -11.56 -0.24
C THR A 126 3.32 -10.12 0.24
N GLY A 127 3.79 -9.89 1.47
CA GLY A 127 4.04 -8.54 1.96
C GLY A 127 5.17 -7.89 1.18
N LEU A 128 4.95 -6.66 0.73
CA LEU A 128 5.90 -5.84 -0.02
C LEU A 128 6.44 -4.66 0.81
N GLY A 129 5.85 -4.41 1.96
CA GLY A 129 6.23 -3.34 2.86
C GLY A 129 5.36 -3.32 4.11
N ALA A 130 5.79 -2.59 5.11
CA ALA A 130 5.07 -2.38 6.34
C ALA A 130 4.89 -0.89 6.64
N VAL A 131 3.71 -0.53 7.15
CA VAL A 131 3.42 0.78 7.73
C VAL A 131 3.01 0.56 9.17
N ALA A 132 3.46 1.40 10.08
CA ALA A 132 2.97 1.40 11.45
C ALA A 132 1.85 2.44 11.58
N THR A 133 0.68 2.03 12.06
CA THR A 133 -0.37 2.94 12.51
C THR A 133 -0.09 3.32 13.96
N GLY A 134 -0.02 4.61 14.22
CA GLY A 134 0.22 5.13 15.56
C GLY A 134 -0.32 6.55 15.68
N LEU A 135 0.28 7.33 16.56
CA LEU A 135 -0.13 8.71 16.79
C LEU A 135 0.80 9.68 16.06
N MET A 136 0.22 10.74 15.53
CA MET A 136 0.93 11.90 14.99
C MET A 136 0.64 13.10 15.87
N TYR A 137 1.68 13.85 16.26
CA TYR A 137 1.48 15.09 17.02
C TYR A 137 2.31 16.24 16.47
N ASN A 138 1.82 17.47 16.67
CA ASN A 138 2.53 18.68 16.30
C ASN A 138 3.53 19.04 17.39
N THR A 139 4.82 18.78 17.14
CA THR A 139 5.90 18.97 18.13
C THR A 139 6.04 20.41 18.60
N LYS A 140 5.87 21.37 17.69
CA LYS A 140 5.94 22.81 18.01
C LYS A 140 4.79 23.22 18.94
N TYR A 141 3.56 22.84 18.60
CA TYR A 141 2.39 23.16 19.43
C TYR A 141 2.52 22.56 20.83
N PHE A 142 2.93 21.28 20.93
CA PHE A 142 3.13 20.64 22.23
C PHE A 142 4.20 21.37 23.09
N ALA A 143 5.32 21.77 22.46
CA ALA A 143 6.35 22.53 23.13
C ALA A 143 5.83 23.90 23.62
N GLU A 144 5.05 24.62 22.82
CA GLU A 144 4.44 25.91 23.19
C GLU A 144 3.44 25.79 24.35
N GLN A 145 2.73 24.65 24.46
CA GLN A 145 1.82 24.36 25.56
C GLN A 145 2.51 23.75 26.79
N GLY A 146 3.80 23.41 26.68
CA GLY A 146 4.51 22.68 27.72
C GLY A 146 4.01 21.25 27.92
N TRP A 147 3.43 20.64 26.88
CA TRP A 147 2.93 19.27 26.92
C TRP A 147 4.02 18.27 26.56
N PRO A 148 4.13 17.15 27.28
CA PRO A 148 5.00 16.05 26.87
C PRO A 148 4.43 15.40 25.58
N ALA A 149 5.31 14.75 24.80
CA ALA A 149 4.88 13.91 23.68
C ALA A 149 3.88 12.84 24.15
N PRO A 150 2.88 12.48 23.35
CA PRO A 150 1.99 11.36 23.69
C PRO A 150 2.78 10.05 23.71
N THR A 151 2.31 9.06 24.46
CA THR A 151 3.02 7.78 24.65
C THR A 151 2.12 6.56 24.60
N SER A 152 0.80 6.76 24.51
CA SER A 152 -0.21 5.72 24.63
C SER A 152 -1.41 5.99 23.76
N TRP A 153 -2.08 4.96 23.28
CA TRP A 153 -3.40 5.10 22.65
C TRP A 153 -4.41 5.76 23.61
N ALA A 154 -4.27 5.56 24.92
CA ALA A 154 -5.11 6.21 25.92
C ALA A 154 -5.01 7.76 25.88
N ASP A 155 -3.96 8.34 25.31
CA ASP A 155 -3.81 9.78 25.19
C ASP A 155 -4.90 10.40 24.29
N LEU A 156 -5.55 9.61 23.40
CA LEU A 156 -6.70 10.07 22.60
C LEU A 156 -7.89 10.55 23.48
N LYS A 157 -7.96 10.08 24.72
CA LYS A 157 -9.05 10.39 25.68
C LYS A 157 -8.77 11.63 26.52
N ASP A 158 -7.54 12.18 26.46
CA ASP A 158 -7.17 13.33 27.32
C ASP A 158 -7.95 14.59 26.90
N PRO A 159 -8.76 15.17 27.80
CA PRO A 159 -9.59 16.33 27.48
C PRO A 159 -8.81 17.58 27.09
N LYS A 160 -7.49 17.63 27.29
CA LYS A 160 -6.66 18.74 26.78
C LYS A 160 -6.66 18.84 25.26
N TYR A 161 -7.05 17.77 24.55
CA TYR A 161 -7.14 17.73 23.09
C TYR A 161 -8.54 18.06 22.56
N ALA A 162 -9.48 18.50 23.39
CA ALA A 162 -10.85 18.81 23.00
C ALA A 162 -10.91 19.68 21.72
N GLY A 163 -11.55 19.16 20.66
CA GLY A 163 -11.67 19.80 19.35
C GLY A 163 -10.35 19.96 18.59
N LYS A 164 -9.31 19.16 18.89
CA LYS A 164 -7.98 19.21 18.25
C LYS A 164 -7.45 17.87 17.80
N LEU A 165 -8.22 16.82 17.99
CA LEU A 165 -7.90 15.45 17.58
C LEU A 165 -8.50 15.14 16.21
N VAL A 166 -7.72 14.54 15.32
CA VAL A 166 -8.23 13.98 14.06
C VAL A 166 -8.00 12.47 14.03
N VAL A 167 -9.08 11.74 13.76
CA VAL A 167 -9.04 10.29 13.62
C VAL A 167 -9.66 9.92 12.28
N PRO A 168 -9.08 9.01 11.48
CA PRO A 168 -9.76 8.48 10.31
C PRO A 168 -11.04 7.74 10.70
N PRO A 169 -12.09 7.76 9.85
CA PRO A 169 -13.31 6.98 10.09
C PRO A 169 -13.01 5.47 10.05
N LEU A 170 -13.90 4.67 10.62
CA LEU A 170 -13.72 3.20 10.66
C LEU A 170 -13.64 2.54 9.28
N SER A 171 -14.23 3.14 8.26
CA SER A 171 -14.09 2.70 6.86
C SER A 171 -12.64 2.74 6.36
N ASN A 172 -11.81 3.58 6.97
CA ASN A 172 -10.37 3.64 6.75
C ASN A 172 -9.64 2.68 7.70
N THR A 173 -8.60 2.01 7.21
CA THR A 173 -7.83 1.03 8.00
C THR A 173 -7.20 1.63 9.26
N TYR A 174 -6.74 2.88 9.23
CA TYR A 174 -6.17 3.54 10.43
C TYR A 174 -7.23 3.76 11.52
N GLY A 175 -8.46 4.09 11.14
CA GLY A 175 -9.58 4.21 12.10
C GLY A 175 -9.97 2.86 12.71
N LEU A 176 -9.96 1.79 11.91
CA LEU A 176 -10.18 0.43 12.39
C LEU A 176 -9.09 0.02 13.39
N HIS A 177 -7.82 0.33 13.10
CA HIS A 177 -6.71 0.07 14.01
C HIS A 177 -6.90 0.78 15.35
N ALA A 178 -7.28 2.06 15.33
CA ALA A 178 -7.57 2.81 16.55
C ALA A 178 -8.70 2.18 17.37
N LEU A 179 -9.78 1.74 16.71
CA LEU A 179 -10.90 1.07 17.38
C LEU A 179 -10.45 -0.23 18.07
N VAL A 180 -9.65 -1.06 17.41
CA VAL A 180 -9.14 -2.30 17.96
C VAL A 180 -8.23 -2.03 19.16
N MET A 181 -7.31 -1.06 19.06
CA MET A 181 -6.42 -0.70 20.16
C MET A 181 -7.17 -0.15 21.36
N GLU A 182 -8.22 0.63 21.15
CA GLU A 182 -9.08 1.11 22.23
C GLU A 182 -9.90 -0.02 22.87
N ALA A 183 -10.30 -1.03 22.08
CA ALA A 183 -10.93 -2.23 22.62
C ALA A 183 -9.95 -3.00 23.51
N GLU A 184 -8.70 -3.19 23.08
CA GLU A 184 -7.66 -3.86 23.86
C GLU A 184 -7.37 -3.13 25.18
N LEU A 185 -7.27 -1.80 25.16
CA LEU A 185 -7.12 -0.98 26.37
C LEU A 185 -8.31 -1.14 27.33
N GLY A 186 -9.51 -1.36 26.82
CA GLY A 186 -10.71 -1.65 27.59
C GLY A 186 -10.86 -3.12 28.01
N GLY A 187 -9.87 -3.98 27.76
CA GLY A 187 -9.89 -5.40 28.08
C GLY A 187 -10.62 -6.27 27.06
N GLY A 188 -10.89 -5.73 25.85
CA GLY A 188 -11.45 -6.44 24.70
C GLY A 188 -10.37 -6.84 23.69
N ASN A 189 -10.79 -7.07 22.47
CA ASN A 189 -9.98 -7.35 21.26
C ASN A 189 -10.88 -7.33 20.04
N GLU A 190 -10.40 -7.81 18.88
CA GLU A 190 -11.21 -7.90 17.66
C GLU A 190 -12.49 -8.73 17.84
N ARG A 191 -12.49 -9.77 18.70
CA ARG A 191 -13.65 -10.65 18.97
C ARG A 191 -14.58 -10.10 20.04
N ASN A 192 -14.14 -9.08 20.77
CA ASN A 192 -14.91 -8.32 21.74
C ASN A 192 -14.61 -6.83 21.57
N ILE A 193 -15.17 -6.23 20.55
CA ILE A 193 -14.88 -4.85 20.11
C ILE A 193 -15.64 -3.77 20.90
N ASP A 194 -16.61 -4.16 21.73
CA ASP A 194 -17.50 -3.24 22.46
C ASP A 194 -16.78 -2.21 23.33
N PRO A 195 -15.70 -2.55 24.05
CA PRO A 195 -14.95 -1.56 24.81
C PRO A 195 -14.38 -0.42 23.94
N GLY A 196 -13.96 -0.73 22.70
CA GLY A 196 -13.49 0.27 21.75
C GLY A 196 -14.58 1.23 21.33
N PHE A 197 -15.78 0.75 20.98
CA PHE A 197 -16.93 1.60 20.68
C PHE A 197 -17.34 2.46 21.88
N THR A 198 -17.27 1.90 23.08
CA THR A 198 -17.55 2.65 24.31
C THR A 198 -16.56 3.78 24.52
N ALA A 199 -15.27 3.51 24.33
CA ALA A 199 -14.21 4.52 24.44
C ALA A 199 -14.40 5.63 23.41
N PHE A 200 -14.60 5.28 22.14
CA PHE A 200 -14.82 6.28 21.09
C PHE A 200 -16.03 7.15 21.38
N LYS A 201 -17.18 6.56 21.67
CA LYS A 201 -18.43 7.29 21.91
C LYS A 201 -18.39 8.23 23.11
N SER A 202 -17.72 7.82 24.20
CA SER A 202 -17.85 8.49 25.49
C SER A 202 -16.62 9.31 25.89
N GLU A 203 -15.43 8.94 25.41
CA GLU A 203 -14.16 9.50 25.88
C GLU A 203 -13.39 10.20 24.76
N ILE A 204 -13.40 9.65 23.52
CA ILE A 204 -12.59 10.16 22.42
C ILE A 204 -13.35 11.18 21.57
N ASP A 205 -14.61 10.90 21.22
CA ASP A 205 -15.45 11.77 20.38
C ASP A 205 -15.50 13.24 20.88
N PRO A 206 -15.56 13.54 22.19
CA PRO A 206 -15.48 14.92 22.67
C PRO A 206 -14.19 15.66 22.29
N ASN A 207 -13.11 14.94 22.00
CA ASN A 207 -11.83 15.50 21.60
C ASN A 207 -11.71 15.65 20.08
N VAL A 208 -12.54 14.93 19.30
CA VAL A 208 -12.43 14.87 17.85
C VAL A 208 -12.87 16.18 17.20
N LEU A 209 -11.95 16.75 16.41
CA LEU A 209 -12.23 17.85 15.50
C LEU A 209 -12.93 17.36 14.24
N ALA A 210 -12.44 16.24 13.68
CA ALA A 210 -12.96 15.64 12.47
C ALA A 210 -12.61 14.16 12.38
N TYR A 211 -13.52 13.38 11.80
CA TYR A 211 -13.23 12.05 11.27
C TYR A 211 -12.85 12.19 9.80
N GLU A 212 -11.55 12.08 9.47
CA GLU A 212 -11.04 12.46 8.15
C GLU A 212 -10.20 11.35 7.51
N ALA A 213 -10.63 10.88 6.35
CA ALA A 213 -9.95 9.83 5.59
C ALA A 213 -8.98 10.37 4.52
N SER A 214 -9.17 11.62 4.06
CA SER A 214 -8.37 12.21 3.00
C SER A 214 -7.00 12.64 3.51
N PRO A 215 -5.89 12.12 2.95
CA PRO A 215 -4.56 12.56 3.34
C PRO A 215 -4.32 14.06 3.15
N GLY A 216 -4.90 14.66 2.12
CA GLY A 216 -4.77 16.10 1.88
C GLY A 216 -5.45 16.94 2.95
N GLN A 217 -6.66 16.56 3.35
CA GLN A 217 -7.40 17.25 4.42
C GLN A 217 -6.74 17.04 5.78
N MET A 218 -6.30 15.83 6.11
CA MET A 218 -5.52 15.57 7.31
C MET A 218 -4.30 16.51 7.40
N THR A 219 -3.52 16.58 6.32
CA THR A 219 -2.37 17.50 6.22
C THR A 219 -2.78 18.95 6.43
N SER A 220 -3.87 19.40 5.80
CA SER A 220 -4.35 20.79 5.90
C SER A 220 -4.80 21.15 7.32
N LEU A 221 -5.47 20.24 8.03
CA LEU A 221 -5.89 20.44 9.43
C LEU A 221 -4.68 20.60 10.38
N PHE A 222 -3.63 19.81 10.15
CA PHE A 222 -2.39 19.96 10.92
C PHE A 222 -1.64 21.25 10.57
N GLN A 223 -1.47 21.56 9.28
CA GLN A 223 -0.75 22.74 8.83
C GLN A 223 -1.45 24.05 9.24
N SER A 224 -2.77 24.06 9.31
CA SER A 224 -3.54 25.21 9.82
C SER A 224 -3.54 25.34 11.34
N GLY A 225 -3.00 24.34 12.06
CA GLY A 225 -3.01 24.30 13.53
C GLY A 225 -4.37 24.00 14.17
N GLN A 226 -5.36 23.59 13.37
CA GLN A 226 -6.66 23.14 13.88
C GLN A 226 -6.52 21.82 14.60
N ALA A 227 -5.78 20.87 13.99
CA ALA A 227 -5.44 19.59 14.60
C ALA A 227 -4.02 19.62 15.17
N VAL A 228 -3.82 18.98 16.33
CA VAL A 228 -2.51 18.89 16.99
C VAL A 228 -2.12 17.48 17.36
N LEU A 229 -3.11 16.56 17.41
CA LEU A 229 -2.95 15.12 17.63
C LEU A 229 -3.80 14.38 16.60
N GLY A 230 -3.34 13.24 16.12
CA GLY A 230 -4.12 12.40 15.21
C GLY A 230 -3.62 10.97 15.15
N VAL A 231 -4.47 10.10 14.59
CA VAL A 231 -4.11 8.72 14.26
C VAL A 231 -3.73 8.66 12.79
N TRP A 232 -2.53 8.18 12.48
CA TRP A 232 -2.12 8.04 11.10
C TRP A 232 -1.02 6.99 10.90
N GLY A 233 -0.68 6.72 9.63
CA GLY A 233 0.38 5.79 9.28
C GLY A 233 1.75 6.45 9.19
N SER A 234 2.79 5.74 9.61
CA SER A 234 4.18 6.20 9.67
C SER A 234 4.67 6.83 8.36
N ALA A 235 4.38 6.21 7.20
CA ALA A 235 4.79 6.73 5.90
C ALA A 235 4.18 8.11 5.59
N ARG A 236 2.91 8.33 5.98
CA ARG A 236 2.21 9.62 5.79
C ARG A 236 2.78 10.69 6.71
N ILE A 237 3.05 10.32 7.97
CA ILE A 237 3.64 11.23 8.97
C ILE A 237 5.03 11.66 8.50
N ASN A 238 5.86 10.72 8.05
CA ASN A 238 7.18 11.02 7.51
C ASN A 238 7.11 11.91 6.26
N SER A 239 6.17 11.64 5.37
CA SER A 239 5.97 12.48 4.19
C SER A 239 5.66 13.93 4.58
N LEU A 240 4.84 14.16 5.62
CA LEU A 240 4.55 15.50 6.12
C LEU A 240 5.78 16.11 6.83
N ALA A 241 6.47 15.34 7.68
CA ALA A 241 7.68 15.80 8.37
C ALA A 241 8.78 16.21 7.39
N ASN A 242 8.94 15.49 6.28
CA ASN A 242 9.94 15.78 5.24
C ASN A 242 9.66 17.09 4.48
N THR A 243 8.45 17.65 4.58
CA THR A 243 8.18 19.03 4.10
C THR A 243 8.74 20.11 5.02
N GLY A 244 9.32 19.76 6.17
CA GLY A 244 9.76 20.67 7.22
C GLY A 244 8.66 21.03 8.22
N PHE A 245 7.47 20.42 8.10
CA PHE A 245 6.39 20.66 9.07
C PHE A 245 6.66 19.91 10.38
N PRO A 246 6.47 20.55 11.56
CA PRO A 246 6.88 20.01 12.86
C PRO A 246 5.89 18.95 13.37
N VAL A 247 5.94 17.76 12.80
CA VAL A 247 5.22 16.56 13.28
C VAL A 247 6.18 15.41 13.52
N GLU A 248 5.82 14.55 14.47
CA GLU A 248 6.52 13.29 14.73
C GLU A 248 5.53 12.14 14.88
N MET A 249 6.04 10.94 14.54
CA MET A 249 5.39 9.66 14.78
C MET A 249 5.64 9.21 16.21
N VAL A 250 4.59 8.76 16.87
CA VAL A 250 4.67 8.06 18.15
C VAL A 250 4.28 6.59 17.95
N TYR A 251 5.14 5.73 18.40
CA TYR A 251 4.85 4.30 18.62
C TYR A 251 4.30 4.16 20.04
N PRO A 252 2.97 3.99 20.23
CA PRO A 252 2.41 3.88 21.57
C PRO A 252 2.99 2.68 22.32
N LYS A 253 3.10 2.78 23.64
CA LYS A 253 3.65 1.71 24.49
C LYS A 253 2.89 0.39 24.42
N GLU A 254 1.63 0.40 24.03
CA GLU A 254 0.81 -0.77 23.79
C GLU A 254 1.09 -1.43 22.43
N GLY A 255 1.93 -0.80 21.62
CA GLY A 255 2.28 -1.20 20.26
C GLY A 255 1.57 -0.33 19.20
N ALA A 256 2.29 -0.07 18.13
CA ALA A 256 1.70 0.44 16.89
C ALA A 256 1.10 -0.73 16.10
N VAL A 257 0.08 -0.45 15.28
CA VAL A 257 -0.57 -1.52 14.51
C VAL A 257 0.05 -1.63 13.14
N SER A 258 0.38 -2.85 12.71
CA SER A 258 0.87 -3.12 11.37
C SER A 258 -0.22 -2.91 10.33
N LEU A 259 0.09 -2.15 9.29
CA LEU A 259 -0.63 -2.15 8.03
C LEU A 259 0.31 -2.74 6.98
N GLY A 260 -0.02 -3.94 6.50
CA GLY A 260 0.74 -4.63 5.47
C GLY A 260 0.44 -4.04 4.08
N ILE A 261 1.49 -3.76 3.33
CA ILE A 261 1.39 -3.48 1.90
C ILE A 261 1.62 -4.82 1.20
N ILE A 262 0.58 -5.37 0.60
CA ILE A 262 0.59 -6.74 0.13
C ILE A 262 0.34 -6.78 -1.37
N GLY A 263 1.13 -7.60 -2.08
CA GLY A 263 1.00 -7.83 -3.51
C GLY A 263 0.58 -9.27 -3.85
N CYS A 264 -0.29 -9.43 -4.83
CA CYS A 264 -0.61 -10.75 -5.37
C CYS A 264 -0.66 -10.77 -6.90
N PRO A 265 -0.29 -11.90 -7.53
CA PRO A 265 -0.56 -12.14 -8.94
C PRO A 265 -2.04 -12.52 -9.10
N ILE A 266 -2.70 -12.00 -10.14
CA ILE A 266 -4.15 -12.14 -10.31
C ILE A 266 -4.51 -13.46 -10.97
N ALA A 267 -5.51 -14.15 -10.42
CA ALA A 267 -6.06 -15.39 -10.97
C ALA A 267 -6.70 -15.15 -12.35
N GLY A 268 -6.51 -16.08 -13.28
CA GLY A 268 -6.97 -15.95 -14.66
C GLY A 268 -6.07 -15.11 -15.56
N ARG A 269 -4.94 -14.62 -15.04
CA ARG A 269 -3.85 -14.01 -15.82
C ARG A 269 -2.64 -14.96 -15.79
N ASP A 270 -2.14 -15.30 -16.97
CA ASP A 270 -0.95 -16.16 -17.10
C ASP A 270 0.23 -15.32 -17.62
N THR A 271 0.76 -14.49 -16.72
CA THR A 271 1.82 -13.53 -16.99
C THR A 271 3.01 -13.84 -16.08
N PRO A 272 4.04 -14.55 -16.55
CA PRO A 272 5.23 -14.89 -15.74
C PRO A 272 5.90 -13.65 -15.14
N GLU A 273 5.85 -12.53 -15.84
CA GLU A 273 6.42 -11.26 -15.41
C GLU A 273 5.72 -10.71 -14.15
N ALA A 274 4.48 -11.15 -13.85
CA ALA A 274 3.80 -10.81 -12.59
C ALA A 274 4.51 -11.40 -11.37
N GLN A 275 4.95 -12.65 -11.47
CA GLN A 275 5.75 -13.30 -10.41
C GLN A 275 7.12 -12.64 -10.28
N ALA A 276 7.78 -12.41 -11.43
CA ALA A 276 9.09 -11.73 -11.46
C ALA A 276 9.01 -10.32 -10.84
N LEU A 277 7.93 -9.56 -11.09
CA LEU A 277 7.74 -8.23 -10.48
C LEU A 277 7.65 -8.31 -8.96
N LEU A 278 6.87 -9.25 -8.42
CA LEU A 278 6.77 -9.43 -6.96
C LEU A 278 8.13 -9.75 -6.34
N GLN A 279 8.90 -10.64 -6.96
CA GLN A 279 10.24 -11.00 -6.50
C GLN A 279 11.21 -9.80 -6.59
N TYR A 280 11.15 -9.03 -7.67
CA TYR A 280 11.94 -7.81 -7.85
C TYR A 280 11.62 -6.76 -6.77
N LEU A 281 10.34 -6.54 -6.47
CA LEU A 281 9.90 -5.60 -5.44
C LEU A 281 10.35 -6.01 -4.02
N LEU A 282 10.66 -7.29 -3.83
CA LEU A 282 11.19 -7.83 -2.57
C LEU A 282 12.72 -7.79 -2.47
N SER A 283 13.43 -7.45 -3.54
CA SER A 283 14.90 -7.36 -3.49
C SER A 283 15.33 -6.29 -2.47
N PRO A 284 16.44 -6.51 -1.73
CA PRO A 284 16.92 -5.54 -0.74
C PRO A 284 17.06 -4.13 -1.29
N GLU A 285 17.59 -4.00 -2.51
CA GLU A 285 17.80 -2.71 -3.17
C GLU A 285 16.51 -1.95 -3.43
N VAL A 286 15.47 -2.65 -3.89
CA VAL A 286 14.16 -2.04 -4.13
C VAL A 286 13.49 -1.68 -2.82
N GLN A 287 13.55 -2.57 -1.83
CA GLN A 287 13.01 -2.34 -0.49
C GLN A 287 13.65 -1.09 0.15
N GLU A 288 14.95 -0.92 0.03
CA GLU A 288 15.68 0.27 0.50
C GLU A 288 15.26 1.54 -0.24
N LYS A 289 15.10 1.49 -1.57
CA LYS A 289 14.64 2.64 -2.35
C LYS A 289 13.22 3.05 -1.96
N VAL A 290 12.32 2.08 -1.77
CA VAL A 290 10.94 2.35 -1.33
C VAL A 290 10.92 2.92 0.07
N ALA A 291 11.74 2.42 0.98
CA ALA A 291 11.85 2.95 2.34
C ALA A 291 12.32 4.42 2.33
N ARG A 292 13.40 4.73 1.62
CA ARG A 292 13.94 6.10 1.52
C ARG A 292 12.99 7.06 0.77
N GLY A 293 12.38 6.58 -0.31
CA GLY A 293 11.56 7.45 -1.18
C GLY A 293 10.12 7.62 -0.72
N TYR A 294 9.58 6.67 0.06
CA TYR A 294 8.17 6.69 0.45
C TYR A 294 7.92 6.40 1.94
N GLY A 295 8.88 5.81 2.66
CA GLY A 295 8.73 5.53 4.08
C GLY A 295 8.00 4.22 4.40
N TYR A 296 7.96 3.25 3.48
CA TYR A 296 7.54 1.90 3.82
C TYR A 296 8.67 1.14 4.49
N GLY A 297 8.36 0.48 5.60
CA GLY A 297 9.29 -0.40 6.28
C GLY A 297 9.63 -1.61 5.41
N PRO A 298 10.93 -1.89 5.20
CA PRO A 298 11.36 -3.07 4.48
C PRO A 298 10.89 -4.36 5.15
N VAL A 299 10.37 -5.28 4.36
CA VAL A 299 10.02 -6.63 4.81
C VAL A 299 11.10 -7.66 4.54
N ASN A 300 12.11 -7.32 3.74
CA ASN A 300 13.29 -8.14 3.52
C ASN A 300 14.35 -7.84 4.59
N LYS A 301 14.76 -8.87 5.35
CA LYS A 301 15.75 -8.79 6.43
C LYS A 301 17.13 -8.33 6.00
N LYS A 302 17.43 -8.42 4.68
CA LYS A 302 18.73 -8.01 4.10
C LYS A 302 18.76 -6.54 3.70
N ALA A 303 17.64 -5.85 3.64
CA ALA A 303 17.57 -4.42 3.37
C ALA A 303 18.25 -3.64 4.50
N LYS A 304 19.03 -2.63 4.13
CA LYS A 304 19.85 -1.84 5.07
C LYS A 304 19.48 -0.37 4.99
N LEU A 305 19.07 0.17 6.12
CA LEU A 305 18.86 1.60 6.33
C LEU A 305 19.81 2.08 7.42
N THR A 306 20.29 3.30 7.32
CA THR A 306 20.94 4.00 8.42
C THR A 306 19.89 4.37 9.48
N ASP A 307 20.32 4.71 10.69
CA ASP A 307 19.44 5.14 11.78
C ASP A 307 18.59 6.37 11.37
N GLU A 308 19.17 7.29 10.61
CA GLU A 308 18.46 8.47 10.11
C GLU A 308 17.41 8.09 9.06
N GLU A 309 17.74 7.21 8.11
CA GLU A 309 16.79 6.73 7.10
C GLU A 309 15.67 5.90 7.71
N ALA A 310 15.91 5.19 8.80
CA ALA A 310 14.95 4.37 9.50
C ALA A 310 14.03 5.17 10.45
N LYS A 311 14.33 6.45 10.67
CA LYS A 311 13.55 7.27 11.60
C LYS A 311 12.08 7.34 11.22
N GLY A 312 11.21 6.89 12.12
CA GLY A 312 9.77 6.86 11.92
C GLY A 312 9.26 5.79 10.94
N ILE A 313 10.12 4.89 10.48
CA ILE A 313 9.78 3.75 9.60
C ILE A 313 9.84 2.48 10.42
N PRO A 314 8.90 1.52 10.29
CA PRO A 314 9.04 0.22 10.92
C PRO A 314 10.26 -0.52 10.36
N TYR A 315 11.36 -0.60 11.11
CA TYR A 315 12.61 -1.17 10.63
C TYR A 315 13.32 -2.00 11.70
N GLY A 316 13.92 -3.09 11.24
CA GLY A 316 14.66 -4.00 12.11
C GLY A 316 13.78 -5.00 12.86
N PRO A 317 14.36 -6.13 13.31
CA PRO A 317 13.59 -7.25 13.85
C PRO A 317 12.87 -6.90 15.15
N GLU A 318 13.45 -6.04 15.98
CA GLU A 318 12.86 -5.64 17.26
C GLU A 318 11.59 -4.81 17.05
N GLN A 319 11.68 -3.72 16.28
CA GLN A 319 10.55 -2.82 16.06
C GLN A 319 9.45 -3.48 15.22
N VAL A 320 9.82 -4.22 14.18
CA VAL A 320 8.86 -4.99 13.37
C VAL A 320 8.17 -6.08 14.19
N GLY A 321 8.90 -6.74 15.12
CA GLY A 321 8.36 -7.77 15.99
C GLY A 321 7.39 -7.25 17.07
N GLN A 322 7.40 -5.96 17.35
CA GLN A 322 6.50 -5.31 18.33
C GLN A 322 5.21 -4.77 17.70
N LEU A 323 5.10 -4.81 16.35
CA LEU A 323 3.88 -4.35 15.68
C LEU A 323 2.71 -5.31 15.98
N ARG A 324 1.59 -4.74 16.38
CA ARG A 324 0.32 -5.47 16.52
C ARG A 324 -0.24 -5.82 15.15
N VAL A 325 -0.59 -7.06 14.92
CA VAL A 325 -1.17 -7.54 13.66
C VAL A 325 -2.67 -7.81 13.86
N ILE A 326 -3.50 -7.39 12.92
CA ILE A 326 -4.95 -7.60 12.93
C ILE A 326 -5.30 -9.00 12.42
N ASP A 327 -6.24 -9.67 13.08
CA ASP A 327 -6.86 -10.91 12.59
C ASP A 327 -7.86 -10.61 11.47
N TRP A 328 -7.34 -10.42 10.24
CA TRP A 328 -8.17 -10.09 9.08
C TRP A 328 -9.16 -11.17 8.69
N ASP A 329 -8.89 -12.44 9.00
CA ASP A 329 -9.82 -13.54 8.74
C ASP A 329 -11.10 -13.38 9.60
N TYR A 330 -10.95 -12.83 10.81
CA TYR A 330 -12.08 -12.49 11.68
C TYR A 330 -12.68 -11.12 11.35
N VAL A 331 -11.86 -10.10 11.17
CA VAL A 331 -12.33 -8.71 11.05
C VAL A 331 -13.07 -8.46 9.73
N ASN A 332 -12.60 -9.00 8.62
CA ASN A 332 -13.21 -8.74 7.30
C ASN A 332 -14.69 -9.15 7.23
N PRO A 333 -15.12 -10.33 7.73
CA PRO A 333 -16.54 -10.71 7.75
C PRO A 333 -17.44 -9.79 8.57
N VAL A 334 -16.92 -9.17 9.64
CA VAL A 334 -17.71 -8.32 10.55
C VAL A 334 -17.56 -6.82 10.30
N ARG A 335 -16.65 -6.44 9.41
CA ARG A 335 -16.30 -5.03 9.16
C ARG A 335 -17.47 -4.17 8.72
N GLU A 336 -18.37 -4.70 7.90
CA GLU A 336 -19.57 -3.98 7.43
C GLU A 336 -20.53 -3.66 8.59
N GLU A 337 -20.71 -4.62 9.51
CA GLU A 337 -21.50 -4.42 10.73
C GLU A 337 -20.86 -3.32 11.60
N TRP A 338 -19.54 -3.36 11.77
CA TRP A 338 -18.81 -2.34 12.54
C TRP A 338 -18.92 -0.96 11.90
N ASN A 339 -18.81 -0.84 10.57
CA ASN A 339 -18.98 0.42 9.86
C ASN A 339 -20.39 1.00 10.07
N THR A 340 -21.41 0.16 9.95
CA THR A 340 -22.81 0.56 10.21
C THR A 340 -23.00 1.04 11.64
N ARG A 341 -22.43 0.33 12.59
CA ARG A 341 -22.46 0.69 14.02
C ARG A 341 -21.72 2.00 14.27
N TRP A 342 -20.55 2.19 13.67
CA TRP A 342 -19.74 3.39 13.78
C TRP A 342 -20.52 4.65 13.34
N THR A 343 -21.07 4.61 12.14
CA THR A 343 -21.87 5.74 11.63
C THR A 343 -23.07 6.06 12.53
N ARG A 344 -23.66 5.05 13.14
CA ARG A 344 -24.81 5.27 14.03
C ARG A 344 -24.43 5.78 15.43
N GLU A 345 -23.31 5.35 15.99
CA GLU A 345 -22.98 5.53 17.40
C GLU A 345 -21.87 6.55 17.66
N VAL A 346 -20.96 6.75 16.70
CA VAL A 346 -19.78 7.60 16.82
C VAL A 346 -19.86 8.82 15.89
N GLU A 347 -19.88 8.64 14.59
CA GLU A 347 -20.02 9.75 13.61
C GLU A 347 -21.48 10.20 13.51
N ARG A 348 -21.92 11.14 14.33
CA ARG A 348 -23.29 11.64 14.32
C ARG A 348 -23.40 13.01 13.64
#